data_98a0a369e1e6f37044b8f35f89549812
#
_entry.id   98a0a369e1e6f37044b8f35f89549812
#
_cell.length_a   1.000
_cell.length_b   1.000
_cell.length_c   1.000
_cell.angle_alpha   90.00
_cell.angle_beta   90.00
_cell.angle_gamma   90.00
#
_symmetry.space_group_name_H-M   'P 1'
#
loop_
_entity.id
_entity.type
_entity.pdbx_description
1 polymer ?
#
loop_
_entity_poly.entity_id
_entity_poly.type
_entity_poly.pdbx_seq_one_letter_code
_entity_poly.pdbx_strand_id
1 'polypeptide(L)'
;MDKYEYRVKTEQMLDHLEKKEYQQAKEIADGIDWRRVKNASMLNTVSEIYEYNGEFKKGRDILFLAFDRAPGSRKIVYRLGTLALKIKDIREATDCYEEFVKLAPKDPNQYILKYQILRTQGASLTDQITALEE
;
A
#
# COMPACT_ATOMS: atom_id res chain seq x y z
N MET A 1 18.67 12.52 12.05
CA MET A 1 18.96 11.10 12.37
C MET A 1 20.17 10.66 11.55
N ASP A 2 21.19 10.13 12.21
CA ASP A 2 22.36 9.62 11.51
C ASP A 2 22.18 8.16 11.04
N LYS A 3 23.15 7.66 10.29
CA LYS A 3 23.07 6.31 9.73
C LYS A 3 23.02 5.22 10.80
N TYR A 4 23.72 5.40 11.89
CA TYR A 4 23.75 4.42 12.98
C TYR A 4 22.38 4.35 13.67
N GLU A 5 21.83 5.51 14.02
CA GLU A 5 20.49 5.60 14.65
C GLU A 5 19.41 5.01 13.74
N TYR A 6 19.46 5.33 12.44
CA TYR A 6 18.53 4.77 11.46
C TYR A 6 18.63 3.24 11.42
N ARG A 7 19.86 2.70 11.38
CA ARG A 7 20.04 1.26 11.34
C ARG A 7 19.48 0.57 12.59
N VAL A 8 19.77 1.11 13.77
CA VAL A 8 19.28 0.54 15.02
C VAL A 8 17.76 0.55 15.05
N LYS A 9 17.15 1.67 14.70
CA LYS A 9 15.68 1.79 14.72
C LYS A 9 15.01 0.88 13.70
N THR A 10 15.56 0.76 12.50
CA THR A 10 14.97 -0.13 11.50
C THR A 10 15.12 -1.59 11.88
N GLU A 11 16.24 -1.98 12.50
CA GLU A 11 16.41 -3.34 13.01
C GLU A 11 15.39 -3.65 14.11
N GLN A 12 15.15 -2.72 15.02
CA GLN A 12 14.13 -2.89 16.06
C GLN A 12 12.73 -2.98 15.46
N MET A 13 12.44 -2.13 14.50
CA MET A 13 11.16 -2.11 13.81
C MET A 13 10.88 -3.45 13.12
N LEU A 14 11.89 -3.97 12.40
CA LEU A 14 11.75 -5.25 11.70
C LEU A 14 11.64 -6.42 12.68
N ASP A 15 12.31 -6.36 13.82
CA ASP A 15 12.19 -7.38 14.86
C ASP A 15 10.76 -7.43 15.39
N HIS A 16 10.16 -6.27 15.69
CA HIS A 16 8.77 -6.21 16.13
C HIS A 16 7.82 -6.74 15.03
N LEU A 17 8.08 -6.40 13.78
CA LEU A 17 7.28 -6.90 12.68
C LEU A 17 7.32 -8.42 12.58
N GLU A 18 8.51 -9.01 12.72
CA GLU A 18 8.68 -10.47 12.69
C GLU A 18 7.90 -11.15 13.82
N LYS A 19 7.86 -10.51 14.99
CA LYS A 19 7.11 -10.99 16.15
C LYS A 19 5.62 -10.66 16.07
N LYS A 20 5.18 -10.04 15.00
CA LYS A 20 3.79 -9.58 14.81
C LYS A 20 3.35 -8.54 15.82
N GLU A 21 4.30 -7.79 16.35
CA GLU A 21 4.06 -6.66 17.23
C GLU A 21 3.90 -5.39 16.41
N TYR A 22 2.78 -5.30 15.69
CA TYR A 22 2.58 -4.30 14.64
C TYR A 22 2.51 -2.86 15.18
N GLN A 23 1.92 -2.67 16.35
CA GLN A 23 1.82 -1.35 16.95
C GLN A 23 3.20 -0.83 17.36
N GLN A 24 4.02 -1.67 17.96
CA GLN A 24 5.38 -1.31 18.34
C GLN A 24 6.23 -0.97 17.10
N ALA A 25 6.09 -1.76 16.04
CA ALA A 25 6.77 -1.48 14.76
C ALA A 25 6.34 -0.12 14.20
N LYS A 26 5.04 0.18 14.25
CA LYS A 26 4.49 1.46 13.78
C LYS A 26 5.03 2.64 14.59
N GLU A 27 5.12 2.51 15.90
CA GLU A 27 5.65 3.58 16.76
C GLU A 27 7.08 3.97 16.37
N ILE A 28 7.90 2.98 16.03
CA ILE A 28 9.25 3.24 15.54
C ILE A 28 9.21 3.89 14.15
N ALA A 29 8.36 3.37 13.27
CA ALA A 29 8.21 3.91 11.91
C ALA A 29 7.77 5.38 11.92
N ASP A 30 6.90 5.76 12.85
CA ASP A 30 6.41 7.14 12.96
C ASP A 30 7.52 8.14 13.26
N GLY A 31 8.64 7.70 13.83
CA GLY A 31 9.76 8.55 14.17
C GLY A 31 10.79 8.73 13.05
N ILE A 32 10.59 8.15 11.89
CA ILE A 32 11.54 8.18 10.78
C ILE A 32 10.94 8.96 9.60
N ASP A 33 11.76 9.81 8.98
CA ASP A 33 11.37 10.54 7.76
C ASP A 33 11.64 9.66 6.54
N TRP A 34 10.63 8.94 6.09
CA TRP A 34 10.75 7.98 5.00
C TRP A 34 10.97 8.63 3.63
N ARG A 35 10.70 9.91 3.48
CA ARG A 35 10.93 10.62 2.22
C ARG A 35 12.42 10.66 1.84
N ARG A 36 13.29 10.49 2.81
CA ARG A 36 14.75 10.47 2.61
C ARG A 36 15.29 9.06 2.30
N VAL A 37 14.46 8.05 2.46
CA VAL A 37 14.88 6.66 2.27
C VAL A 37 14.78 6.30 0.79
N LYS A 38 15.86 5.72 0.26
CA LYS A 38 15.95 5.36 -1.16
C LYS A 38 15.64 3.89 -1.43
N ASN A 39 15.63 3.06 -0.41
CA ASN A 39 15.43 1.62 -0.54
C ASN A 39 13.94 1.30 -0.69
N ALA A 40 13.52 0.95 -1.90
CA ALA A 40 12.13 0.64 -2.20
C ALA A 40 11.60 -0.55 -1.39
N SER A 41 12.44 -1.54 -1.13
CA SER A 41 12.03 -2.71 -0.34
C SER A 41 11.71 -2.33 1.09
N MET A 42 12.51 -1.46 1.70
CA MET A 42 12.24 -0.95 3.05
C MET A 42 10.94 -0.15 3.07
N LEU A 43 10.74 0.73 2.11
CA LEU A 43 9.51 1.53 2.01
C LEU A 43 8.28 0.64 1.84
N ASN A 44 8.39 -0.42 1.03
CA ASN A 44 7.31 -1.38 0.88
C ASN A 44 6.98 -2.06 2.22
N THR A 45 8.01 -2.47 2.96
CA THR A 45 7.83 -3.10 4.28
C THR A 45 7.16 -2.14 5.27
N VAL A 46 7.57 -0.87 5.28
CA VAL A 46 6.96 0.14 6.14
C VAL A 46 5.49 0.35 5.80
N SER A 47 5.14 0.35 4.51
CA SER A 47 3.74 0.45 4.10
C SER A 47 2.91 -0.73 4.62
N GLU A 48 3.50 -1.93 4.68
CA GLU A 48 2.83 -3.10 5.25
C GLU A 48 2.57 -2.93 6.74
N ILE A 49 3.52 -2.34 7.47
CA ILE A 49 3.34 -2.06 8.91
C ILE A 49 2.12 -1.15 9.14
N TYR A 50 1.98 -0.10 8.35
CA TYR A 50 0.81 0.78 8.45
C TYR A 50 -0.48 0.07 8.04
N GLU A 51 -0.43 -0.77 7.03
CA GLU A 51 -1.58 -1.56 6.61
C GLU A 51 -2.03 -2.51 7.72
N TYR A 52 -1.11 -3.20 8.38
CA TYR A 52 -1.43 -4.09 9.51
C TYR A 52 -2.07 -3.34 10.67
N ASN A 53 -1.79 -2.05 10.82
CA ASN A 53 -2.39 -1.21 11.86
C ASN A 53 -3.69 -0.53 11.41
N GLY A 54 -4.18 -0.84 10.21
CA GLY A 54 -5.41 -0.26 9.68
C GLY A 54 -5.26 1.16 9.16
N GLU A 55 -4.03 1.67 9.07
CA GLU A 55 -3.77 3.02 8.55
C GLU A 55 -3.48 2.96 7.05
N PHE A 56 -4.52 2.68 6.28
CA PHE A 56 -4.41 2.41 4.85
C PHE A 56 -3.94 3.61 4.03
N LYS A 57 -4.42 4.80 4.39
CA LYS A 57 -4.02 6.02 3.69
C LYS A 57 -2.54 6.30 3.87
N LYS A 58 -2.05 6.17 5.11
CA LYS A 58 -0.64 6.38 5.41
C LYS A 58 0.23 5.30 4.75
N GLY A 59 -0.23 4.06 4.77
CA GLY A 59 0.44 2.96 4.06
C GLY A 59 0.54 3.23 2.57
N ARG A 60 -0.53 3.74 1.96
CA ARG A 60 -0.53 4.13 0.55
C ARG A 60 0.49 5.23 0.29
N ASP A 61 0.52 6.28 1.11
CA ASP A 61 1.44 7.39 0.91
C ASP A 61 2.90 6.93 0.97
N ILE A 62 3.23 6.05 1.90
CA ILE A 62 4.57 5.46 1.99
C ILE A 62 4.86 4.59 0.76
N LEU A 63 3.86 3.84 0.30
CA LEU A 63 4.03 2.97 -0.85
C LEU A 63 4.25 3.76 -2.16
N PHE A 64 3.70 4.98 -2.27
CA PHE A 64 4.01 5.87 -3.37
C PHE A 64 5.50 6.24 -3.39
N LEU A 65 6.11 6.44 -2.24
CA LEU A 65 7.56 6.66 -2.18
C LEU A 65 8.31 5.44 -2.73
N ALA A 66 7.85 4.23 -2.38
CA ALA A 66 8.44 3.00 -2.92
C ALA A 66 8.28 2.93 -4.44
N PHE A 67 7.11 3.31 -4.94
CA PHE A 67 6.86 3.36 -6.39
C PHE A 67 7.82 4.33 -7.08
N ASP A 68 8.04 5.52 -6.51
CA ASP A 68 8.99 6.48 -7.08
C ASP A 68 10.41 5.92 -7.18
N ARG A 69 10.79 5.05 -6.25
CA ARG A 69 12.13 4.42 -6.24
C ARG A 69 12.21 3.23 -7.17
N ALA A 70 11.10 2.55 -7.42
CA ALA A 70 11.03 1.33 -8.24
C ALA A 70 9.75 1.30 -9.08
N PRO A 71 9.62 2.21 -10.07
CA PRO A 71 8.39 2.33 -10.85
C PRO A 71 8.05 1.11 -11.71
N GLY A 72 9.04 0.24 -11.96
CA GLY A 72 8.82 -1.00 -12.71
C GLY A 72 8.40 -2.19 -11.84
N SER A 73 8.21 -2.02 -10.55
CA SER A 73 7.83 -3.11 -9.66
C SER A 73 6.33 -3.39 -9.74
N ARG A 74 5.95 -4.50 -10.38
CA ARG A 74 4.54 -4.90 -10.45
C ARG A 74 3.95 -5.18 -9.06
N LYS A 75 4.76 -5.68 -8.14
CA LYS A 75 4.32 -5.93 -6.76
C LYS A 75 3.86 -4.65 -6.08
N ILE A 76 4.65 -3.58 -6.21
CA ILE A 76 4.31 -2.29 -5.62
C ILE A 76 3.05 -1.72 -6.26
N VAL A 77 2.94 -1.77 -7.58
CA VAL A 77 1.77 -1.28 -8.31
C VAL A 77 0.51 -2.05 -7.89
N TYR A 78 0.60 -3.37 -7.77
CA TYR A 78 -0.51 -4.19 -7.31
C TYR A 78 -0.97 -3.78 -5.91
N ARG A 79 -0.02 -3.60 -5.00
CA ARG A 79 -0.33 -3.19 -3.63
C ARG A 79 -0.94 -1.79 -3.56
N LEU A 80 -0.46 -0.86 -4.39
CA LEU A 80 -1.07 0.47 -4.49
C LEU A 80 -2.54 0.36 -4.89
N GLY A 81 -2.84 -0.50 -5.86
CA GLY A 81 -4.22 -0.74 -6.28
C GLY A 81 -5.08 -1.30 -5.16
N THR A 82 -4.57 -2.27 -4.41
CA THR A 82 -5.34 -2.86 -3.30
C THR A 82 -5.55 -1.87 -2.16
N LEU A 83 -4.55 -1.05 -1.83
CA LEU A 83 -4.69 -0.02 -0.80
C LEU A 83 -5.65 1.09 -1.24
N ALA A 84 -5.63 1.45 -2.53
CA ALA A 84 -6.58 2.42 -3.07
C ALA A 84 -8.03 1.94 -2.87
N LEU A 85 -8.28 0.65 -3.09
CA LEU A 85 -9.61 0.08 -2.86
C LEU A 85 -10.02 0.12 -1.38
N LYS A 86 -9.07 -0.09 -0.48
CA LYS A 86 -9.36 -0.03 0.96
C LYS A 86 -9.76 1.37 1.42
N ILE A 87 -9.28 2.41 0.75
CA ILE A 87 -9.70 3.79 1.02
C ILE A 87 -10.78 4.25 0.04
N LYS A 88 -11.30 3.35 -0.77
CA LYS A 88 -12.39 3.57 -1.74
C LYS A 88 -12.06 4.58 -2.84
N ASP A 89 -10.79 4.68 -3.20
CA ASP A 89 -10.34 5.50 -4.32
C ASP A 89 -10.30 4.61 -5.59
N ILE A 90 -11.44 4.48 -6.22
CA ILE A 90 -11.63 3.59 -7.38
C ILE A 90 -10.82 4.09 -8.59
N ARG A 91 -10.73 5.40 -8.76
CA ARG A 91 -9.96 5.97 -9.87
C ARG A 91 -8.48 5.61 -9.77
N GLU A 92 -7.91 5.77 -8.59
CA GLU A 92 -6.52 5.41 -8.34
C GLU A 92 -6.30 3.90 -8.53
N ALA A 93 -7.23 3.07 -8.03
CA ALA A 93 -7.16 1.63 -8.22
C ALA A 93 -7.19 1.25 -9.69
N THR A 94 -8.01 1.91 -10.49
CA THR A 94 -8.11 1.68 -11.94
C THR A 94 -6.80 2.07 -12.63
N ASP A 95 -6.23 3.21 -12.27
CA ASP A 95 -4.93 3.65 -12.82
C ASP A 95 -3.84 2.63 -12.49
N CYS A 96 -3.83 2.10 -11.27
CA CYS A 96 -2.87 1.05 -10.87
C CYS A 96 -3.08 -0.24 -11.64
N TYR A 97 -4.34 -0.61 -11.89
CA TYR A 97 -4.65 -1.79 -12.70
C TYR A 97 -4.09 -1.64 -14.11
N GLU A 98 -4.31 -0.50 -14.75
CA GLU A 98 -3.81 -0.25 -16.10
C GLU A 98 -2.29 -0.32 -16.15
N GLU A 99 -1.62 0.26 -15.17
CA GLU A 99 -0.16 0.21 -15.07
C GLU A 99 0.33 -1.23 -14.82
N PHE A 100 -0.36 -1.98 -13.97
CA PHE A 100 -0.03 -3.38 -13.69
C PHE A 100 -0.08 -4.23 -14.96
N VAL A 101 -1.13 -4.05 -15.76
CA VAL A 101 -1.27 -4.79 -17.02
C VAL A 101 -0.14 -4.46 -18.00
N LYS A 102 0.30 -3.20 -18.04
CA LYS A 102 1.45 -2.80 -18.87
C LYS A 102 2.75 -3.45 -18.39
N LEU A 103 2.97 -3.50 -17.08
CA LEU A 103 4.19 -4.05 -16.51
C LEU A 103 4.22 -5.58 -16.58
N ALA A 104 3.09 -6.22 -16.42
CA ALA A 104 3.01 -7.67 -16.32
C ALA A 104 1.75 -8.20 -17.03
N PRO A 105 1.71 -8.13 -18.38
CA PRO A 105 0.50 -8.48 -19.13
C PRO A 105 0.08 -9.94 -19.00
N LYS A 106 0.99 -10.82 -18.58
CA LYS A 106 0.70 -12.25 -18.42
C LYS A 106 0.46 -12.66 -16.97
N ASP A 107 0.54 -11.72 -16.03
CA ASP A 107 0.36 -12.02 -14.62
C ASP A 107 -1.14 -12.16 -14.30
N PRO A 108 -1.58 -13.32 -13.82
CA PRO A 108 -3.01 -13.55 -13.53
C PRO A 108 -3.57 -12.69 -12.40
N ASN A 109 -2.73 -12.08 -11.57
CA ASN A 109 -3.19 -11.20 -10.51
C ASN A 109 -3.92 -9.97 -11.05
N GLN A 110 -3.75 -9.61 -12.34
CA GLN A 110 -4.52 -8.56 -12.98
C GLN A 110 -6.02 -8.82 -12.90
N TYR A 111 -6.43 -10.07 -13.03
CA TYR A 111 -7.85 -10.45 -13.00
C TYR A 111 -8.42 -10.33 -11.60
N ILE A 112 -7.61 -10.64 -10.59
CA ILE A 112 -8.00 -10.47 -9.19
C ILE A 112 -8.23 -9.01 -8.89
N LEU A 113 -7.30 -8.14 -9.28
CA LEU A 113 -7.41 -6.70 -9.05
C LEU A 113 -8.62 -6.13 -9.79
N LYS A 114 -8.83 -6.52 -11.05
CA LYS A 114 -9.98 -6.09 -11.83
C LYS A 114 -11.30 -6.50 -11.16
N TYR A 115 -11.38 -7.74 -10.68
CA TYR A 115 -12.55 -8.24 -9.99
C TYR A 115 -12.84 -7.41 -8.73
N GLN A 116 -11.81 -7.12 -7.94
CA GLN A 116 -11.96 -6.31 -6.73
C GLN A 116 -12.44 -4.89 -7.04
N ILE A 117 -11.94 -4.29 -8.11
CA ILE A 117 -12.38 -2.97 -8.56
C ILE A 117 -13.87 -3.00 -8.93
N LEU A 118 -14.27 -3.96 -9.76
CA LEU A 118 -15.66 -4.09 -10.20
C LEU A 118 -16.59 -4.34 -9.01
N ARG A 119 -16.18 -5.18 -8.08
CA ARG A 119 -16.96 -5.46 -6.88
C ARG A 119 -17.15 -4.21 -6.02
N THR A 120 -16.11 -3.43 -5.85
CA THR A 120 -16.16 -2.19 -5.07
C THR A 120 -17.07 -1.17 -5.76
N GLN A 121 -17.00 -1.05 -7.09
CA GLN A 121 -17.89 -0.19 -7.87
C GLN A 121 -19.34 -0.66 -7.77
N GLY A 122 -19.58 -1.96 -7.85
CA GLY A 122 -20.92 -2.53 -7.74
C GLY A 122 -21.55 -2.27 -6.39
N ALA A 123 -20.82 -2.43 -5.31
CA ALA A 123 -21.28 -2.12 -3.96
C ALA A 123 -21.66 -0.64 -3.83
N SER A 124 -20.81 0.26 -4.37
CA SER A 124 -21.07 1.69 -4.35
C SER A 124 -22.34 2.07 -5.13
N LEU A 125 -22.53 1.46 -6.30
CA LEU A 125 -23.75 1.69 -7.10
C LEU A 125 -24.99 1.18 -6.39
N THR A 126 -24.92 0.01 -5.76
CA THR A 126 -26.03 -0.56 -4.99
C THR A 126 -26.41 0.37 -3.84
N ASP A 127 -25.44 0.90 -3.12
CA ASP A 127 -25.68 1.84 -2.03
C ASP A 127 -26.37 3.11 -2.53
N GLN A 128 -25.95 3.64 -3.68
CA GLN A 128 -26.57 4.81 -4.30
C GLN A 128 -28.01 4.54 -4.72
N ILE A 129 -28.29 3.40 -5.30
CA ILE A 129 -29.63 3.01 -5.71
C ILE A 129 -30.53 2.89 -4.49
N THR A 130 -30.07 2.25 -3.43
CA THR A 130 -30.83 2.10 -2.18
C THR A 130 -31.18 3.47 -1.59
N ALA A 131 -30.24 4.41 -1.57
CA ALA A 131 -30.47 5.75 -1.08
C ALA A 131 -31.54 6.50 -1.90
N LEU A 132 -31.58 6.27 -3.22
CA LEU A 132 -32.56 6.92 -4.10
C LEU A 132 -33.97 6.33 -3.94
N GLU A 133 -34.08 5.06 -3.53
CA GLU A 133 -35.37 4.40 -3.32
C GLU A 133 -36.01 4.79 -2.00
N GLU A 134 -35.26 5.30 -1.05
CA GLU A 134 -35.76 5.78 0.24
C GLU A 134 -36.24 7.22 0.14
#